data_c1b51c48fef7457cd7772e1c0475f620
#
_entry.id   c1b51c48fef7457cd7772e1c0475f620
#
_cell.length_a   1.000
_cell.length_b   1.000
_cell.length_c   1.000
_cell.angle_alpha   90.00
_cell.angle_beta   90.00
_cell.angle_gamma   90.00
#
_symmetry.space_group_name_H-M   'P 1'
#
loop_
_entity.id
_entity.type
_entity.pdbx_description
1 polymer ?
#
loop_
_entity_poly.entity_id
_entity_poly.type
_entity_poly.pdbx_seq_one_letter_code
_entity_poly.pdbx_strand_id
1 'polypeptide(L)'
;MKTGIFLSYKGLGANLLHLSYCHEISKRFGPITLITLNPKLKELLTNDPSFREIIHLNEFHKKFTDIYKLSIFLKKLHLENFFIFYPSLRYFLSSKIAGIKNIYNYPLFKKKKLHLVEAAKNFTEKSLGIKECPTETKIFADNKYVEKLKKNELKKI
;
A
#
# COMPACT_ATOMS: atom_id res chain seq x y z
N MET A 1 14.79 -2.82 9.97
CA MET A 1 13.38 -2.56 10.33
C MET A 1 12.49 -2.93 9.15
N LYS A 2 11.52 -3.84 9.31
CA LYS A 2 10.61 -4.22 8.22
C LYS A 2 9.31 -3.44 8.31
N THR A 3 8.94 -2.74 7.24
CA THR A 3 7.73 -1.94 7.17
C THR A 3 6.78 -2.52 6.13
N GLY A 4 5.51 -2.66 6.49
CA GLY A 4 4.44 -3.12 5.61
C GLY A 4 3.40 -2.04 5.36
N ILE A 5 2.79 -2.07 4.18
CA ILE A 5 1.64 -1.24 3.82
C ILE A 5 0.52 -2.14 3.31
N PHE A 6 -0.70 -1.88 3.74
CA PHE A 6 -1.89 -2.53 3.24
C PHE A 6 -2.76 -1.56 2.44
N LEU A 7 -2.99 -1.88 1.17
CA LEU A 7 -3.92 -1.21 0.29
C LEU A 7 -5.13 -2.12 0.02
N SER A 8 -6.29 -1.77 0.57
CA SER A 8 -7.51 -2.59 0.49
C SER A 8 -8.35 -2.40 -0.76
N TYR A 9 -7.87 -1.63 -1.71
CA TYR A 9 -8.63 -1.27 -2.90
C TYR A 9 -8.50 -2.37 -3.97
N LYS A 10 -9.66 -2.81 -4.51
CA LYS A 10 -9.70 -3.75 -5.64
C LYS A 10 -9.42 -3.05 -6.97
N GLY A 11 -9.85 -1.79 -7.12
CA GLY A 11 -9.62 -0.98 -8.31
C GLY A 11 -8.18 -0.54 -8.46
N LEU A 12 -7.60 -0.62 -9.65
CA LEU A 12 -6.23 -0.23 -9.93
C LEU A 12 -6.03 1.27 -9.69
N GLY A 13 -6.93 2.13 -10.17
CA GLY A 13 -6.83 3.58 -10.03
C GLY A 13 -6.71 4.05 -8.57
N ALA A 14 -7.52 3.48 -7.66
CA ALA A 14 -7.43 3.82 -6.25
C ALA A 14 -6.09 3.42 -5.62
N ASN A 15 -5.50 2.30 -6.05
CA ASN A 15 -4.18 1.89 -5.60
C ASN A 15 -3.09 2.82 -6.14
N LEU A 16 -3.18 3.23 -7.42
CA LEU A 16 -2.23 4.16 -8.03
C LEU A 16 -2.20 5.51 -7.31
N LEU A 17 -3.36 6.03 -6.90
CA LEU A 17 -3.45 7.27 -6.11
C LEU A 17 -2.75 7.18 -4.74
N HIS A 18 -2.48 5.97 -4.23
CA HIS A 18 -1.77 5.77 -2.97
C HIS A 18 -0.26 5.59 -3.12
N LEU A 19 0.27 5.41 -4.34
CA LEU A 19 1.69 5.10 -4.53
C LEU A 19 2.61 6.22 -4.07
N SER A 20 2.25 7.49 -4.27
CA SER A 20 3.04 8.62 -3.76
C SER A 20 3.26 8.52 -2.25
N TYR A 21 2.24 8.13 -1.50
CA TYR A 21 2.30 7.94 -0.05
C TYR A 21 3.11 6.70 0.34
N CYS A 22 3.02 5.63 -0.44
CA CYS A 22 3.88 4.45 -0.27
C CYS A 22 5.35 4.81 -0.47
N HIS A 23 5.66 5.64 -1.47
CA HIS A 23 7.02 6.12 -1.73
C HIS A 23 7.55 6.97 -0.58
N GLU A 24 6.73 7.87 0.00
CA GLU A 24 7.15 8.66 1.17
C GLU A 24 7.44 7.79 2.39
N ILE A 25 6.63 6.78 2.63
CA ILE A 25 6.89 5.80 3.71
C ILE A 25 8.18 5.03 3.42
N SER A 26 8.40 4.61 2.17
CA SER A 26 9.63 3.92 1.75
C SER A 26 10.88 4.78 1.90
N LYS A 27 10.82 6.08 1.61
CA LYS A 27 11.95 7.00 1.83
C LYS A 27 12.38 7.04 3.30
N ARG A 28 11.43 6.93 4.23
CA ARG A 28 11.72 7.00 5.66
C ARG A 28 12.18 5.66 6.25
N PHE A 29 11.61 4.56 5.81
CA PHE A 29 11.79 3.25 6.43
C PHE A 29 12.58 2.25 5.57
N GLY A 30 12.99 2.63 4.35
CA GLY A 30 13.57 1.74 3.34
C GLY A 30 12.50 0.95 2.57
N PRO A 31 12.90 0.04 1.68
CA PRO A 31 11.99 -0.73 0.85
C PRO A 31 10.93 -1.48 1.67
N ILE A 32 9.67 -1.34 1.29
CA ILE A 32 8.49 -1.81 2.03
C ILE A 32 7.91 -3.10 1.45
N THR A 33 7.17 -3.83 2.27
CA THR A 33 6.30 -4.94 1.83
C THR A 33 4.91 -4.40 1.57
N LEU A 34 4.45 -4.43 0.32
CA LEU A 34 3.11 -4.01 -0.06
C LEU A 34 2.15 -5.21 -0.04
N ILE A 35 1.07 -5.09 0.72
CA ILE A 35 -0.02 -6.06 0.77
C ILE A 35 -1.22 -5.44 0.08
N THR A 36 -1.76 -6.10 -0.94
CA THR A 36 -2.83 -5.54 -1.78
C THR A 36 -3.91 -6.56 -2.10
N LEU A 37 -5.12 -6.08 -2.41
CA LEU A 37 -6.22 -6.88 -2.95
C LEU A 37 -6.30 -6.84 -4.50
N ASN A 38 -5.39 -6.10 -5.15
CA ASN A 38 -5.35 -6.01 -6.61
C ASN A 38 -4.18 -6.82 -7.17
N PRO A 39 -4.46 -7.89 -7.97
CA PRO A 39 -3.40 -8.76 -8.50
C PRO A 39 -2.47 -8.05 -9.48
N LYS A 40 -2.98 -7.05 -10.22
CA LYS A 40 -2.21 -6.32 -11.25
C LYS A 40 -1.10 -5.43 -10.70
N LEU A 41 -1.19 -5.04 -9.39
CA LEU A 41 -0.15 -4.22 -8.78
C LEU A 41 1.21 -4.90 -8.74
N LYS A 42 1.24 -6.21 -8.57
CA LYS A 42 2.50 -6.96 -8.55
C LYS A 42 3.27 -6.83 -9.86
N GLU A 43 2.57 -6.93 -11.00
CA GLU A 43 3.18 -6.80 -12.33
C GLU A 43 3.61 -5.34 -12.59
N LEU A 44 2.77 -4.39 -12.21
CA LEU A 44 3.01 -2.96 -12.47
C LEU A 44 4.21 -2.41 -11.68
N LEU A 45 4.41 -2.88 -10.46
CA LEU A 45 5.41 -2.33 -9.53
C LEU A 45 6.66 -3.22 -9.39
N THR A 46 6.84 -4.21 -10.26
CA THR A 46 7.98 -5.16 -10.19
C THR A 46 9.34 -4.46 -10.20
N ASN A 47 9.46 -3.35 -10.93
CA ASN A 47 10.71 -2.59 -11.07
C ASN A 47 10.80 -1.37 -10.14
N ASP A 48 9.87 -1.20 -9.24
CA ASP A 48 9.88 -0.07 -8.32
C ASP A 48 10.74 -0.39 -7.08
N PRO A 49 11.88 0.32 -6.89
CA PRO A 49 12.82 0.04 -5.81
C PRO A 49 12.26 0.32 -4.42
N SER A 50 11.13 1.04 -4.34
CA SER A 50 10.45 1.32 -3.06
C SER A 50 9.79 0.09 -2.47
N PHE A 51 9.58 -0.97 -3.26
CA PHE A 51 8.91 -2.19 -2.83
C PHE A 51 9.90 -3.36 -2.79
N ARG A 52 10.09 -3.93 -1.60
CA ARG A 52 10.86 -5.16 -1.41
C ARG A 52 10.07 -6.37 -1.88
N GLU A 53 8.79 -6.37 -1.61
CA GLU A 53 7.88 -7.48 -1.88
C GLU A 53 6.45 -6.96 -2.06
N ILE A 54 5.71 -7.56 -3.01
CA ILE A 54 4.31 -7.25 -3.25
C ILE A 54 3.50 -8.53 -3.11
N ILE A 55 2.61 -8.56 -2.12
CA ILE A 55 1.80 -9.71 -1.76
C ILE A 55 0.35 -9.44 -2.10
N HIS A 56 -0.21 -10.28 -2.96
CA HIS A 56 -1.63 -10.27 -3.26
C HIS A 56 -2.39 -11.17 -2.28
N LEU A 57 -3.39 -10.61 -1.58
CA LEU A 57 -4.27 -11.34 -0.68
C LEU A 57 -5.55 -11.76 -1.39
N ASN A 58 -5.74 -13.08 -1.58
CA ASN A 58 -6.92 -13.62 -2.26
C ASN A 58 -8.13 -13.84 -1.36
N GLU A 59 -7.97 -14.37 -0.14
CA GLU A 59 -9.06 -15.05 0.56
C GLU A 59 -9.35 -14.64 2.01
N PHE A 60 -8.38 -14.22 2.82
CA PHE A 60 -8.60 -14.10 4.28
C PHE A 60 -9.09 -12.75 4.78
N HIS A 61 -9.78 -11.99 3.98
CA HIS A 61 -10.11 -10.61 4.39
C HIS A 61 -11.62 -10.34 4.52
N LYS A 62 -12.45 -11.34 4.27
CA LYS A 62 -13.90 -11.13 4.13
C LYS A 62 -14.68 -11.34 5.45
N LYS A 63 -14.29 -12.33 6.26
CA LYS A 63 -15.01 -12.72 7.48
C LYS A 63 -14.29 -12.24 8.74
N PHE A 64 -15.03 -12.04 9.81
CA PHE A 64 -14.44 -11.69 11.11
C PHE A 64 -13.60 -12.85 11.68
N THR A 65 -13.97 -14.08 11.37
CA THR A 65 -13.20 -15.30 11.70
C THR A 65 -11.82 -15.36 11.06
N ASP A 66 -11.58 -14.53 10.03
CA ASP A 66 -10.30 -14.50 9.34
C ASP A 66 -9.22 -13.70 10.10
N ILE A 67 -9.58 -13.05 11.22
CA ILE A 67 -8.63 -12.30 12.07
C ILE A 67 -7.45 -13.17 12.48
N TYR A 68 -7.72 -14.40 12.91
CA TYR A 68 -6.67 -15.32 13.34
C TYR A 68 -5.77 -15.76 12.20
N LYS A 69 -6.33 -16.14 11.05
CA LYS A 69 -5.55 -16.49 9.83
C LYS A 69 -4.70 -15.31 9.36
N LEU A 70 -5.28 -14.13 9.36
CA LEU A 70 -4.59 -12.91 8.99
C LEU A 70 -3.47 -12.56 9.99
N SER A 71 -3.67 -12.79 11.28
CA SER A 71 -2.63 -12.57 12.28
C SER A 71 -1.44 -13.51 12.12
N ILE A 72 -1.67 -14.79 11.83
CA ILE A 72 -0.61 -15.75 11.52
C ILE A 72 0.15 -15.33 10.27
N PHE A 73 -0.55 -14.90 9.22
CA PHE A 73 0.06 -14.39 7.99
C PHE A 73 0.94 -13.18 8.29
N LEU A 74 0.43 -12.17 8.97
CA LEU A 74 1.18 -10.95 9.31
C LEU A 74 2.38 -11.25 10.22
N LYS A 75 2.25 -12.19 11.16
CA LYS A 75 3.36 -12.61 12.04
C LYS A 75 4.54 -13.19 11.24
N LYS A 76 4.27 -13.97 10.18
CA LYS A 76 5.31 -14.54 9.30
C LYS A 76 6.10 -13.46 8.53
N LEU A 77 5.54 -12.28 8.32
CA LEU A 77 6.20 -11.18 7.63
C LEU A 77 7.22 -10.45 8.52
N HIS A 78 7.18 -10.66 9.84
CA HIS A 78 8.06 -10.01 10.82
C HIS A 78 8.11 -8.47 10.67
N LEU A 79 6.93 -7.86 10.50
CA LEU A 79 6.82 -6.41 10.36
C LEU A 79 6.98 -5.72 11.72
N GLU A 80 7.69 -4.59 11.73
CA GLU A 80 7.79 -3.70 12.90
C GLU A 80 6.81 -2.53 12.79
N ASN A 81 6.64 -1.99 11.57
CA ASN A 81 5.69 -0.92 11.25
C ASN A 81 4.68 -1.43 10.25
N PHE A 82 3.40 -1.04 10.42
CA PHE A 82 2.35 -1.42 9.50
C PHE A 82 1.37 -0.27 9.28
N PHE A 83 1.24 0.15 8.02
CA PHE A 83 0.37 1.25 7.59
C PHE A 83 -0.86 0.67 6.89
N ILE A 84 -2.04 0.92 7.43
CA ILE A 84 -3.31 0.38 6.92
C ILE A 84 -4.10 1.54 6.31
N PHE A 85 -4.09 1.65 4.97
CA PHE A 85 -4.80 2.69 4.21
C PHE A 85 -6.29 2.34 4.03
N TYR A 86 -6.91 1.89 5.10
CA TYR A 86 -8.34 1.60 5.14
C TYR A 86 -8.84 1.53 6.58
N PRO A 87 -10.02 2.08 6.90
CA PRO A 87 -10.59 2.00 8.24
C PRO A 87 -11.08 0.56 8.52
N SER A 88 -10.21 -0.31 8.97
CA SER A 88 -10.52 -1.72 9.22
C SER A 88 -10.12 -2.18 10.61
N LEU A 89 -11.12 -2.45 11.44
CA LEU A 89 -10.91 -3.03 12.76
C LEU A 89 -10.26 -4.43 12.68
N ARG A 90 -10.60 -5.23 11.66
CA ARG A 90 -10.01 -6.57 11.46
C ARG A 90 -8.51 -6.52 11.23
N TYR A 91 -8.05 -5.69 10.29
CA TYR A 91 -6.62 -5.55 10.03
C TYR A 91 -5.88 -4.99 11.23
N PHE A 92 -6.48 -4.03 11.93
CA PHE A 92 -5.92 -3.49 13.17
C PHE A 92 -5.76 -4.57 14.25
N LEU A 93 -6.82 -5.33 14.55
CA LEU A 93 -6.79 -6.41 15.55
C LEU A 93 -5.83 -7.53 15.16
N SER A 94 -5.85 -7.96 13.88
CA SER A 94 -4.91 -8.96 13.39
C SER A 94 -3.46 -8.53 13.53
N SER A 95 -3.17 -7.25 13.31
CA SER A 95 -1.83 -6.67 13.47
C SER A 95 -1.39 -6.65 14.93
N LYS A 96 -2.30 -6.35 15.85
CA LYS A 96 -2.05 -6.41 17.30
C LYS A 96 -1.75 -7.85 17.75
N ILE A 97 -2.56 -8.81 17.32
CA ILE A 97 -2.37 -10.24 17.64
C ILE A 97 -1.05 -10.76 17.03
N ALA A 98 -0.68 -10.27 15.84
CA ALA A 98 0.60 -10.62 15.20
C ALA A 98 1.83 -10.06 15.93
N GLY A 99 1.64 -9.14 16.90
CA GLY A 99 2.73 -8.54 17.67
C GLY A 99 3.45 -7.39 16.96
N ILE A 100 2.81 -6.75 15.98
CA ILE A 100 3.39 -5.59 15.27
C ILE A 100 3.46 -4.39 16.24
N LYS A 101 4.65 -3.79 16.37
CA LYS A 101 4.90 -2.72 17.36
C LYS A 101 4.17 -1.42 17.01
N ASN A 102 4.35 -0.94 15.80
CA ASN A 102 3.83 0.34 15.34
C ASN A 102 2.76 0.13 14.27
N ILE A 103 1.50 0.35 14.63
CA ILE A 103 0.37 0.18 13.73
C ILE A 103 -0.26 1.55 13.47
N TYR A 104 -0.21 1.96 12.22
CA TYR A 104 -0.84 3.17 11.71
C TYR A 104 -2.08 2.76 10.93
N ASN A 105 -3.26 3.15 11.39
CA ASN A 105 -4.54 2.79 10.77
C ASN A 105 -5.36 4.04 10.46
N TYR A 106 -6.06 4.04 9.35
CA TYR A 106 -7.06 5.07 9.08
C TYR A 106 -8.04 5.16 10.24
N PRO A 107 -8.52 6.36 10.63
CA PRO A 107 -9.50 6.51 11.69
C PRO A 107 -10.73 5.63 11.40
N LEU A 108 -11.09 4.77 12.36
CA LEU A 108 -12.25 3.89 12.24
C LEU A 108 -13.57 4.69 12.20
N PHE A 109 -13.57 5.86 12.85
CA PHE A 109 -14.72 6.76 12.90
C PHE A 109 -14.32 8.12 12.32
N LYS A 110 -14.85 8.46 11.14
CA LYS A 110 -14.62 9.76 10.51
C LYS A 110 -15.82 10.68 10.68
N LYS A 111 -15.60 11.88 11.20
CA LYS A 111 -16.63 12.96 11.27
C LYS A 111 -16.89 13.59 9.90
N LYS A 112 -15.94 13.59 8.97
CA LYS A 112 -16.08 14.14 7.60
C LYS A 112 -15.67 13.09 6.57
N LYS A 113 -16.42 13.03 5.46
CA LYS A 113 -16.01 12.27 4.26
C LYS A 113 -14.98 13.11 3.50
N LEU A 114 -13.72 12.75 3.58
CA LEU A 114 -12.66 13.32 2.76
C LEU A 114 -12.55 12.57 1.44
N HIS A 115 -12.10 13.27 0.40
CA HIS A 115 -11.69 12.60 -0.83
C HIS A 115 -10.54 11.62 -0.55
N LEU A 116 -10.47 10.53 -1.31
CA LEU A 116 -9.52 9.44 -1.09
C LEU A 116 -8.06 9.92 -0.99
N VAL A 117 -7.65 10.81 -1.90
CA VAL A 117 -6.29 11.37 -1.95
C VAL A 117 -6.02 12.23 -0.71
N GLU A 118 -6.97 13.09 -0.33
CA GLU A 118 -6.84 13.95 0.84
C GLU A 118 -6.77 13.14 2.14
N ALA A 119 -7.59 12.09 2.25
CA ALA A 119 -7.55 11.19 3.39
C ALA A 119 -6.18 10.47 3.51
N ALA A 120 -5.62 10.02 2.38
CA ALA A 120 -4.32 9.37 2.33
C ALA A 120 -3.18 10.34 2.65
N LYS A 121 -3.23 11.57 2.11
CA LYS A 121 -2.27 12.64 2.40
C LYS A 121 -2.23 12.93 3.90
N ASN A 122 -3.38 13.29 4.49
CA ASN A 122 -3.49 13.62 5.91
C ASN A 122 -3.05 12.47 6.83
N PHE A 123 -3.35 11.24 6.45
CA PHE A 123 -2.92 10.06 7.20
C PHE A 123 -1.40 9.90 7.16
N THR A 124 -0.79 10.04 6.00
CA THR A 124 0.66 9.89 5.81
C THR A 124 1.41 11.00 6.53
N GLU A 125 1.01 12.25 6.36
CA GLU A 125 1.59 13.41 7.04
C GLU A 125 1.57 13.23 8.56
N LYS A 126 0.42 12.84 9.10
CA LYS A 126 0.27 12.59 10.54
C LYS A 126 1.12 11.41 11.02
N SER A 127 1.14 10.31 10.26
CA SER A 127 1.87 9.09 10.65
C SER A 127 3.38 9.26 10.58
N LEU A 128 3.87 10.07 9.64
CA LEU A 128 5.29 10.35 9.47
C LEU A 128 5.76 11.61 10.24
N GLY A 129 4.84 12.43 10.73
CA GLY A 129 5.18 13.71 11.35
C GLY A 129 5.79 14.72 10.37
N ILE A 130 5.37 14.70 9.11
CA ILE A 130 5.81 15.62 8.05
C ILE A 130 4.75 16.67 7.77
N LYS A 131 5.17 17.87 7.33
CA LYS A 131 4.24 18.99 7.07
C LYS A 131 3.50 18.87 5.75
N GLU A 132 4.16 18.31 4.74
CA GLU A 132 3.62 18.19 3.39
C GLU A 132 4.09 16.90 2.73
N CYS A 133 3.14 16.18 2.13
CA CYS A 133 3.37 14.94 1.40
C CYS A 133 3.08 15.17 -0.09
N PRO A 134 4.01 14.82 -1.01
CA PRO A 134 3.77 14.90 -2.44
C PRO A 134 2.56 14.05 -2.85
N THR A 135 1.75 14.57 -3.76
CA THR A 135 0.58 13.88 -4.32
C THR A 135 0.86 13.25 -5.69
N GLU A 136 2.00 13.60 -6.29
CA GLU A 136 2.39 13.09 -7.59
C GLU A 136 2.83 11.64 -7.52
N THR A 137 2.21 10.80 -8.34
CA THR A 137 2.52 9.38 -8.43
C THR A 137 3.62 9.14 -9.46
N LYS A 138 4.70 8.47 -9.05
CA LYS A 138 5.75 7.98 -9.95
C LYS A 138 5.52 6.50 -10.23
N ILE A 139 5.60 6.12 -11.51
CA ILE A 139 5.52 4.72 -11.93
C ILE A 139 6.85 4.39 -12.62
N PHE A 140 7.53 3.35 -12.14
CA PHE A 140 8.78 2.86 -12.71
C PHE A 140 8.46 1.84 -13.80
N ALA A 141 8.24 2.33 -15.03
CA ALA A 141 7.98 1.47 -16.17
C ALA A 141 9.26 0.77 -16.64
N ASP A 142 9.14 -0.48 -17.10
CA ASP A 142 10.24 -1.18 -17.76
C ASP A 142 10.57 -0.45 -19.07
N ASN A 143 11.85 -0.08 -19.27
CA ASN A 143 12.31 0.60 -20.47
C ASN A 143 11.97 -0.16 -21.75
N LYS A 144 11.96 -1.51 -21.72
CA LYS A 144 11.52 -2.34 -22.85
C LYS A 144 10.05 -2.11 -23.23
N TYR A 145 9.18 -1.84 -22.25
CA TYR A 145 7.78 -1.54 -22.48
C TYR A 145 7.59 -0.16 -23.09
N VAL A 146 8.34 0.83 -22.60
CA VAL A 146 8.33 2.20 -23.13
C VAL A 146 8.83 2.24 -24.59
N GLU A 147 9.90 1.52 -24.90
CA GLU A 147 10.41 1.41 -26.27
C GLU A 147 9.44 0.71 -27.22
N LYS A 148 8.74 -0.32 -26.73
CA LYS A 148 7.73 -1.03 -27.53
C LYS A 148 6.52 -0.15 -27.83
N LEU A 149 6.09 0.68 -26.89
CA LEU A 149 5.03 1.67 -27.10
C LEU A 149 5.46 2.74 -28.12
N LYS A 150 6.65 3.30 -27.99
CA LYS A 150 7.21 4.28 -28.94
C LYS A 150 7.31 3.71 -30.36
N LYS A 151 7.75 2.45 -30.53
CA LYS A 151 7.80 1.78 -31.84
C LYS A 151 6.42 1.55 -32.45
N ASN A 152 5.39 1.31 -31.62
CA ASN A 152 4.02 1.09 -32.10
C ASN A 152 3.33 2.42 -32.47
N GLU A 153 3.66 3.52 -31.85
CA GLU A 153 3.17 4.85 -32.22
C GLU A 153 3.78 5.31 -33.54
N LEU A 154 5.10 5.10 -33.74
CA LEU A 154 5.79 5.44 -34.99
C LEU A 154 5.33 4.62 -36.21
N LYS A 155 4.67 3.48 -36.01
CA LYS A 155 4.09 2.66 -37.12
C LYS A 155 2.67 3.08 -37.50
N LYS A 156 2.07 4.05 -36.81
CA LYS A 156 0.71 4.56 -37.08
C LYS A 156 0.70 5.92 -37.81
N ILE A 157 1.88 6.45 -38.12
CA ILE A 157 2.12 7.63 -38.96
C ILE A 157 2.61 7.13 -40.34
#